data_7df54363dde606a03f72eae08d857ba4
#
_entry.id   7df54363dde606a03f72eae08d857ba4
#
_cell.length_a   1.000
_cell.length_b   1.000
_cell.length_c   1.000
_cell.angle_alpha   90.00
_cell.angle_beta   90.00
_cell.angle_gamma   90.00
#
_symmetry.space_group_name_H-M   'P 1'
#
loop_
_entity.id
_entity.type
_entity.pdbx_description
1 polymer ?
#
loop_
_entity_poly.entity_id
_entity_poly.type
_entity_poly.pdbx_seq_one_letter_code
_entity_poly.pdbx_strand_id
1 'polypeptide(L)'
;MPEKKKINLGLLPKLIAAIILGIVIGTIARKANLPIIIQIGATFNSIFGNFLGFCIPLIIIGFVAPGIADLGAGAGKTLAITAGIAYLSTLIAGTLAYLVDSAVFPTFLKFGSIVMDNAQNAEDTMLPGLFTVEMPPLMGVMTALITSFIMGIGIAVTKAGTLKSIFHEFQKIIEGLVSGVLIPLLPFHIYGIFANMTYAGTVAEIMSVFAKVFAIIIILHLVIIVFQYVVAGSVSKKNPFKMIKNMVPAYITAIGTQSSAATIPVTLECTKKNGCRDKIADFVIPLCATIHLSGSTITLTSCAIAVMMLNGWNVSFGQMFPFIMMLGITMVAAPGVPGGAVMAALGILESMLGFNDNMLTLMIALYIAQDSFGTACNVTGDGAIAMLMNTITKDDDKEAPAEATA
;
A
#
# COMPACT_ATOMS: atom_id res chain seq x y z
N MET A 1 33.11 -27.30 -0.81
CA MET A 1 32.71 -26.32 -1.81
C MET A 1 31.95 -25.22 -1.06
N PRO A 2 32.30 -23.95 -1.18
CA PRO A 2 31.54 -22.90 -0.48
C PRO A 2 30.14 -22.83 -1.09
N GLU A 3 29.12 -22.93 -0.25
CA GLU A 3 27.72 -22.68 -0.63
C GLU A 3 27.62 -21.30 -1.28
N LYS A 4 27.25 -21.27 -2.55
CA LYS A 4 26.88 -20.01 -3.22
C LYS A 4 25.68 -19.43 -2.47
N LYS A 5 25.90 -18.37 -1.69
CA LYS A 5 24.82 -17.54 -1.15
C LYS A 5 23.91 -17.17 -2.34
N LYS A 6 22.70 -17.74 -2.40
CA LYS A 6 21.66 -17.28 -3.33
C LYS A 6 21.38 -15.83 -2.97
N ILE A 7 21.76 -14.92 -3.84
CA ILE A 7 21.36 -13.51 -3.73
C ILE A 7 19.85 -13.49 -3.90
N ASN A 8 19.12 -13.35 -2.80
CA ASN A 8 17.67 -13.22 -2.84
C ASN A 8 17.38 -11.77 -3.26
N LEU A 9 17.27 -11.55 -4.57
CA LEU A 9 16.85 -10.29 -5.14
C LEU A 9 15.43 -9.99 -4.64
N GLY A 10 15.26 -8.90 -3.91
CA GLY A 10 13.95 -8.41 -3.49
C GLY A 10 13.00 -8.20 -4.68
N LEU A 11 11.73 -7.88 -4.41
CA LEU A 11 10.72 -7.71 -5.46
C LEU A 11 11.06 -6.56 -6.42
N LEU A 12 11.48 -5.41 -5.90
CA LEU A 12 11.78 -4.21 -6.70
C LEU A 12 12.80 -4.44 -7.83
N PRO A 13 13.97 -5.06 -7.62
CA PRO A 13 14.90 -5.38 -8.70
C PRO A 13 14.29 -6.29 -9.78
N LYS A 14 13.43 -7.25 -9.40
CA LYS A 14 12.75 -8.14 -10.34
C LYS A 14 11.76 -7.38 -11.23
N LEU A 15 11.04 -6.40 -10.66
CA LEU A 15 10.10 -5.57 -11.40
C LEU A 15 10.82 -4.62 -12.37
N ILE A 16 11.90 -3.97 -11.91
CA ILE A 16 12.73 -3.13 -12.79
C ILE A 16 13.26 -3.95 -13.95
N ALA A 17 13.77 -5.15 -13.69
CA ALA A 17 14.24 -6.06 -14.73
C ALA A 17 13.11 -6.46 -15.70
N ALA A 18 11.90 -6.72 -15.17
CA ALA A 18 10.71 -7.04 -15.96
C ALA A 18 10.30 -5.89 -16.89
N ILE A 19 10.30 -4.65 -16.38
CA ILE A 19 10.03 -3.44 -17.17
C ILE A 19 11.06 -3.29 -18.29
N ILE A 20 12.35 -3.34 -17.97
CA ILE A 20 13.41 -3.21 -18.95
C ILE A 20 13.30 -4.30 -20.02
N LEU A 21 13.11 -5.55 -19.61
CA LEU A 21 12.96 -6.68 -20.51
C LEU A 21 11.72 -6.53 -21.39
N GLY A 22 10.59 -6.06 -20.83
CA GLY A 22 9.37 -5.76 -21.57
C GLY A 22 9.60 -4.71 -22.66
N ILE A 23 10.30 -3.61 -22.32
CA ILE A 23 10.65 -2.56 -23.29
C ILE A 23 11.55 -3.11 -24.39
N VAL A 24 12.58 -3.88 -24.05
CA VAL A 24 13.52 -4.46 -25.04
C VAL A 24 12.79 -5.42 -25.98
N ILE A 25 12.05 -6.38 -25.42
CA ILE A 25 11.31 -7.39 -26.23
C ILE A 25 10.20 -6.74 -27.05
N GLY A 26 9.45 -5.80 -26.47
CA GLY A 26 8.43 -5.03 -27.18
C GLY A 26 9.01 -4.25 -28.37
N THR A 27 10.18 -3.64 -28.20
CA THR A 27 10.90 -2.92 -29.26
C THR A 27 11.34 -3.86 -30.37
N ILE A 28 11.91 -5.01 -30.01
CA ILE A 28 12.36 -6.05 -30.97
C ILE A 28 11.16 -6.60 -31.73
N ALA A 29 10.09 -6.98 -31.03
CA ALA A 29 8.88 -7.53 -31.64
C ALA A 29 8.24 -6.53 -32.59
N ARG A 30 8.19 -5.23 -32.24
CA ARG A 30 7.67 -4.16 -33.09
C ARG A 30 8.50 -4.00 -34.37
N LYS A 31 9.83 -3.93 -34.25
CA LYS A 31 10.74 -3.78 -35.40
C LYS A 31 10.73 -5.00 -36.33
N ALA A 32 10.64 -6.20 -35.77
CA ALA A 32 10.60 -7.45 -36.49
C ALA A 32 9.20 -7.83 -36.99
N ASN A 33 8.17 -7.05 -36.64
CA ASN A 33 6.74 -7.34 -36.92
C ASN A 33 6.34 -8.76 -36.45
N LEU A 34 6.67 -9.08 -35.20
CA LEU A 34 6.42 -10.38 -34.56
C LEU A 34 5.34 -10.25 -33.45
N PRO A 35 4.05 -10.08 -33.80
CA PRO A 35 2.97 -9.88 -32.82
C PRO A 35 2.79 -11.07 -31.87
N ILE A 36 3.09 -12.28 -32.31
CA ILE A 36 2.88 -13.51 -31.54
C ILE A 36 3.61 -13.50 -30.18
N ILE A 37 4.81 -12.89 -30.09
CA ILE A 37 5.59 -12.79 -28.87
C ILE A 37 4.84 -11.95 -27.84
N ILE A 38 4.21 -10.85 -28.30
CA ILE A 38 3.43 -9.96 -27.46
C ILE A 38 2.10 -10.61 -27.05
N GLN A 39 1.45 -11.32 -27.96
CA GLN A 39 0.19 -12.02 -27.68
C GLN A 39 0.35 -13.12 -26.63
N ILE A 40 1.48 -13.81 -26.56
CA ILE A 40 1.79 -14.77 -25.49
C ILE A 40 1.82 -14.05 -24.14
N GLY A 41 2.51 -12.91 -24.05
CA GLY A 41 2.52 -12.07 -22.83
C GLY A 41 1.12 -11.54 -22.47
N ALA A 42 0.37 -11.07 -23.44
CA ALA A 42 -1.01 -10.59 -23.28
C ALA A 42 -1.95 -11.71 -22.82
N THR A 43 -1.75 -12.94 -23.29
CA THR A 43 -2.52 -14.11 -22.83
C THR A 43 -2.27 -14.39 -21.34
N PHE A 44 -0.98 -14.39 -20.93
CA PHE A 44 -0.65 -14.53 -19.52
C PHE A 44 -1.29 -13.40 -18.69
N ASN A 45 -1.23 -12.17 -19.18
CA ASN A 45 -1.81 -11.01 -18.49
C ASN A 45 -3.32 -11.13 -18.30
N SER A 46 -4.04 -11.58 -19.32
CA SER A 46 -5.49 -11.82 -19.25
C SER A 46 -5.82 -12.90 -18.19
N ILE A 47 -5.11 -14.02 -18.19
CA ILE A 47 -5.33 -15.11 -17.23
C ILE A 47 -4.99 -14.64 -15.81
N PHE A 48 -3.87 -13.93 -15.64
CA PHE A 48 -3.44 -13.43 -14.34
C PHE A 48 -4.38 -12.33 -13.81
N GLY A 49 -4.86 -11.43 -14.66
CA GLY A 49 -5.83 -10.39 -14.30
C GLY A 49 -7.16 -11.02 -13.80
N ASN A 50 -7.71 -11.98 -14.53
CA ASN A 50 -8.91 -12.71 -14.11
C ASN A 50 -8.69 -13.45 -12.77
N PHE A 51 -7.52 -14.08 -12.60
CA PHE A 51 -7.16 -14.73 -11.33
C PHE A 51 -7.03 -13.71 -10.18
N LEU A 52 -6.42 -12.55 -10.44
CA LEU A 52 -6.32 -11.47 -9.47
C LEU A 52 -7.72 -10.97 -9.08
N GLY A 53 -8.60 -10.71 -10.06
CA GLY A 53 -10.00 -10.32 -9.83
C GLY A 53 -10.77 -11.33 -8.98
N PHE A 54 -10.56 -12.65 -9.23
CA PHE A 54 -11.11 -13.71 -8.37
C PHE A 54 -10.59 -13.63 -6.93
N CYS A 55 -9.32 -13.30 -6.74
CA CYS A 55 -8.70 -13.23 -5.41
C CYS A 55 -9.10 -11.99 -4.61
N ILE A 56 -9.45 -10.86 -5.25
CA ILE A 56 -9.73 -9.57 -4.57
C ILE A 56 -10.74 -9.71 -3.42
N PRO A 57 -11.94 -10.29 -3.58
CA PRO A 57 -12.88 -10.42 -2.47
C PRO A 57 -12.36 -11.31 -1.33
N LEU A 58 -11.58 -12.34 -1.64
CA LEU A 58 -10.96 -13.20 -0.65
C LEU A 58 -9.89 -12.45 0.15
N ILE A 59 -9.09 -11.62 -0.52
CA ILE A 59 -8.10 -10.75 0.10
C ILE A 59 -8.78 -9.77 1.06
N ILE A 60 -9.87 -9.14 0.62
CA ILE A 60 -10.64 -8.20 1.45
C ILE A 60 -11.14 -8.88 2.72
N ILE A 61 -11.80 -10.03 2.60
CA ILE A 61 -12.33 -10.76 3.75
C ILE A 61 -11.20 -11.22 4.66
N GLY A 62 -10.12 -11.77 4.08
CA GLY A 62 -9.00 -12.33 4.83
C GLY A 62 -8.21 -11.31 5.63
N PHE A 63 -8.20 -10.04 5.22
CA PHE A 63 -7.46 -9.00 5.93
C PHE A 63 -8.37 -8.07 6.74
N VAL A 64 -9.49 -7.60 6.16
CA VAL A 64 -10.31 -6.57 6.80
C VAL A 64 -11.09 -7.13 8.01
N ALA A 65 -11.65 -8.34 7.91
CA ALA A 65 -12.43 -8.89 9.01
C ALA A 65 -11.60 -9.16 10.28
N PRO A 66 -10.45 -9.86 10.22
CA PRO A 66 -9.62 -10.04 11.41
C PRO A 66 -9.02 -8.73 11.92
N GLY A 67 -8.63 -7.82 11.04
CA GLY A 67 -8.12 -6.49 11.43
C GLY A 67 -9.12 -5.71 12.27
N ILE A 68 -10.40 -5.67 11.86
CA ILE A 68 -11.47 -5.01 12.63
C ILE A 68 -11.75 -5.77 13.94
N ALA A 69 -11.76 -7.12 13.89
CA ALA A 69 -11.99 -7.94 15.07
C ALA A 69 -10.90 -7.73 16.15
N ASP A 70 -9.66 -7.51 15.75
CA ASP A 70 -8.55 -7.27 16.66
C ASP A 70 -8.62 -5.89 17.30
N LEU A 71 -9.03 -4.87 16.56
CA LEU A 71 -9.24 -3.52 17.10
C LEU A 71 -10.36 -3.48 18.15
N GLY A 72 -11.42 -4.28 17.99
CA GLY A 72 -12.56 -4.30 18.89
C GLY A 72 -12.40 -5.17 20.14
N ALA A 73 -11.50 -6.16 20.14
CA ALA A 73 -11.39 -7.17 21.18
C ALA A 73 -10.59 -6.69 22.41
N GLY A 74 -11.25 -5.98 23.33
CA GLY A 74 -10.64 -5.61 24.62
C GLY A 74 -9.68 -4.44 24.54
N ALA A 75 -9.88 -3.59 23.55
CA ALA A 75 -9.13 -2.37 23.32
C ALA A 75 -9.24 -1.45 24.54
N GLY A 76 -8.24 -1.47 25.41
CA GLY A 76 -8.08 -0.45 26.44
C GLY A 76 -7.96 0.94 25.78
N LYS A 77 -8.21 1.98 26.58
CA LYS A 77 -8.11 3.41 26.17
C LYS A 77 -6.87 3.71 25.31
N THR A 78 -5.72 3.12 25.66
CA THR A 78 -4.45 3.32 24.93
C THR A 78 -4.50 2.80 23.48
N LEU A 79 -5.11 1.64 23.25
CA LEU A 79 -5.25 1.09 21.89
C LEU A 79 -6.20 1.97 21.06
N ALA A 80 -7.35 2.35 21.60
CA ALA A 80 -8.31 3.19 20.90
C ALA A 80 -7.72 4.56 20.51
N ILE A 81 -6.94 5.19 21.41
CA ILE A 81 -6.28 6.47 21.14
C ILE A 81 -5.20 6.28 20.08
N THR A 82 -4.36 5.21 20.18
CA THR A 82 -3.30 4.95 19.21
C THR A 82 -3.88 4.70 17.81
N ALA A 83 -4.92 3.87 17.70
CA ALA A 83 -5.60 3.60 16.44
C ALA A 83 -6.25 4.86 15.85
N GLY A 84 -6.88 5.69 16.71
CA GLY A 84 -7.46 6.98 16.29
C GLY A 84 -6.41 7.94 15.75
N ILE A 85 -5.26 8.07 16.41
CA ILE A 85 -4.14 8.91 15.94
C ILE A 85 -3.55 8.35 14.65
N ALA A 86 -3.34 7.05 14.53
CA ALA A 86 -2.83 6.39 13.33
C ALA A 86 -3.77 6.62 12.15
N TYR A 87 -5.08 6.44 12.33
CA TYR A 87 -6.08 6.69 11.32
C TYR A 87 -6.12 8.16 10.90
N LEU A 88 -6.14 9.10 11.86
CA LEU A 88 -6.11 10.54 11.57
C LEU A 88 -4.84 10.94 10.80
N SER A 89 -3.68 10.40 11.19
CA SER A 89 -2.41 10.61 10.49
C SER A 89 -2.48 10.13 9.04
N THR A 90 -3.10 8.97 8.80
CA THR A 90 -3.32 8.41 7.46
C THR A 90 -4.26 9.28 6.63
N LEU A 91 -5.35 9.80 7.22
CA LEU A 91 -6.26 10.74 6.54
C LEU A 91 -5.56 12.05 6.16
N ILE A 92 -4.76 12.62 7.06
CA ILE A 92 -3.97 13.82 6.79
C ILE A 92 -3.01 13.57 5.64
N ALA A 93 -2.32 12.42 5.63
CA ALA A 93 -1.38 12.03 4.59
C ALA A 93 -2.05 11.92 3.20
N GLY A 94 -3.18 11.22 3.11
CA GLY A 94 -3.95 11.09 1.86
C GLY A 94 -4.53 12.43 1.39
N THR A 95 -5.03 13.26 2.32
CA THR A 95 -5.55 14.59 2.00
C THR A 95 -4.44 15.52 1.51
N LEU A 96 -3.26 15.48 2.15
CA LEU A 96 -2.07 16.22 1.70
C LEU A 96 -1.68 15.81 0.28
N ALA A 97 -1.65 14.51 -0.01
CA ALA A 97 -1.38 14.01 -1.35
C ALA A 97 -2.38 14.56 -2.36
N TYR A 98 -3.68 14.46 -2.08
CA TYR A 98 -4.71 15.02 -2.94
C TYR A 98 -4.51 16.51 -3.22
N LEU A 99 -4.28 17.34 -2.20
CA LEU A 99 -4.14 18.79 -2.33
C LEU A 99 -2.92 19.16 -3.18
N VAL A 100 -1.80 18.50 -2.97
CA VAL A 100 -0.58 18.77 -3.73
C VAL A 100 -0.70 18.24 -5.14
N ASP A 101 -1.16 17.01 -5.33
CA ASP A 101 -1.22 16.36 -6.62
C ASP A 101 -2.23 17.03 -7.55
N SER A 102 -3.41 17.42 -7.03
CA SER A 102 -4.41 18.15 -7.81
C SER A 102 -3.92 19.54 -8.27
N ALA A 103 -2.97 20.14 -7.55
CA ALA A 103 -2.36 21.41 -7.94
C ALA A 103 -1.14 21.24 -8.88
N VAL A 104 -0.34 20.19 -8.66
CA VAL A 104 0.97 20.02 -9.32
C VAL A 104 0.87 19.15 -10.57
N PHE A 105 0.11 18.06 -10.55
CA PHE A 105 0.03 17.12 -11.67
C PHE A 105 -0.48 17.76 -12.98
N PRO A 106 -1.47 18.68 -12.99
CA PRO A 106 -1.90 19.35 -14.21
C PRO A 106 -0.80 20.15 -14.92
N THR A 107 0.28 20.50 -14.21
CA THR A 107 1.40 21.26 -14.81
C THR A 107 2.26 20.43 -15.75
N PHE A 108 2.24 19.11 -15.64
CA PHE A 108 3.07 18.22 -16.45
C PHE A 108 2.37 16.95 -16.94
N LEU A 109 1.21 16.57 -16.37
CA LEU A 109 0.38 15.50 -16.89
C LEU A 109 -0.53 16.05 -17.99
N LYS A 110 -0.48 15.44 -19.15
CA LYS A 110 -1.47 15.71 -20.19
C LYS A 110 -2.72 14.91 -19.90
N PHE A 111 -3.80 15.62 -19.66
CA PHE A 111 -5.11 15.04 -19.40
C PHE A 111 -5.56 14.17 -20.59
N GLY A 112 -5.95 12.93 -20.34
CA GLY A 112 -6.39 11.99 -21.36
C GLY A 112 -5.31 11.50 -22.32
N SER A 113 -4.01 11.60 -21.96
CA SER A 113 -2.93 11.13 -22.83
C SER A 113 -2.85 9.62 -22.95
N ILE A 114 -3.43 8.87 -21.99
CA ILE A 114 -3.53 7.41 -21.98
C ILE A 114 -5.00 7.08 -21.72
N VAL A 115 -5.83 7.04 -22.75
CA VAL A 115 -7.23 6.60 -22.60
C VAL A 115 -7.23 5.08 -22.57
N MET A 116 -7.38 4.52 -21.37
CA MET A 116 -7.47 3.07 -21.15
C MET A 116 -8.92 2.55 -21.19
N ASP A 117 -9.92 3.43 -21.37
CA ASP A 117 -11.33 3.10 -21.19
C ASP A 117 -12.16 3.09 -22.49
N ASN A 118 -11.64 3.58 -23.59
CA ASN A 118 -12.33 3.56 -24.87
C ASN A 118 -11.45 2.95 -25.97
N ALA A 119 -11.99 1.91 -26.56
CA ALA A 119 -11.48 1.10 -27.63
C ALA A 119 -11.02 1.83 -28.92
N GLN A 120 -10.70 3.10 -28.86
CA GLN A 120 -10.28 3.84 -30.05
C GLN A 120 -8.87 4.46 -30.00
N ASN A 121 -8.11 4.42 -28.87
CA ASN A 121 -6.83 5.15 -28.86
C ASN A 121 -5.58 4.42 -28.28
N ALA A 122 -5.67 3.56 -27.30
CA ALA A 122 -4.46 2.85 -26.80
C ALA A 122 -4.67 1.34 -26.72
N GLU A 123 -5.88 0.87 -26.40
CA GLU A 123 -6.19 -0.56 -26.39
C GLU A 123 -6.36 -1.12 -27.82
N ASP A 124 -6.87 -0.34 -28.77
CA ASP A 124 -6.92 -0.72 -30.19
C ASP A 124 -5.53 -0.96 -30.81
N THR A 125 -4.48 -0.42 -30.18
CA THR A 125 -3.10 -0.63 -30.59
C THR A 125 -2.40 -1.74 -29.80
N MET A 126 -2.92 -2.10 -28.61
CA MET A 126 -2.44 -3.24 -27.84
C MET A 126 -2.97 -4.54 -28.41
N LEU A 127 -2.10 -5.53 -28.52
CA LEU A 127 -2.49 -6.85 -29.01
C LEU A 127 -3.25 -7.61 -27.92
N PRO A 128 -4.44 -8.15 -28.24
CA PRO A 128 -5.15 -9.02 -27.31
C PRO A 128 -4.41 -10.34 -27.13
N GLY A 129 -4.69 -11.02 -26.01
CA GLY A 129 -4.24 -12.38 -25.79
C GLY A 129 -4.82 -13.36 -26.82
N LEU A 130 -4.19 -14.52 -26.96
CA LEU A 130 -4.63 -15.60 -27.88
C LEU A 130 -5.92 -16.24 -27.38
N PHE A 131 -6.11 -16.30 -26.08
CA PHE A 131 -7.32 -16.77 -25.40
C PHE A 131 -7.39 -16.19 -23.99
N THR A 132 -8.56 -16.27 -23.38
CA THR A 132 -8.78 -15.91 -21.98
C THR A 132 -9.39 -17.07 -21.20
N VAL A 133 -9.17 -17.08 -19.87
CA VAL A 133 -9.82 -18.01 -18.95
C VAL A 133 -10.62 -17.16 -17.97
N GLU A 134 -11.94 -17.26 -18.04
CA GLU A 134 -12.80 -16.52 -17.12
C GLU A 134 -12.76 -17.12 -15.73
N MET A 135 -12.55 -16.26 -14.72
CA MET A 135 -12.54 -16.62 -13.30
C MET A 135 -13.40 -15.63 -12.52
N PRO A 136 -14.74 -15.79 -12.57
CA PRO A 136 -15.63 -14.85 -11.89
C PRO A 136 -15.37 -14.87 -10.38
N PRO A 137 -15.32 -13.72 -9.71
CA PRO A 137 -15.12 -13.62 -8.27
C PRO A 137 -16.30 -14.25 -7.51
N LEU A 138 -16.03 -14.79 -6.31
CA LEU A 138 -17.06 -15.42 -5.47
C LEU A 138 -18.17 -14.43 -5.08
N MET A 139 -17.83 -13.16 -4.92
CA MET A 139 -18.75 -12.05 -4.63
C MET A 139 -18.16 -10.72 -5.11
N GLY A 140 -19.01 -9.72 -5.29
CA GLY A 140 -18.54 -8.37 -5.60
C GLY A 140 -17.75 -7.74 -4.44
N VAL A 141 -16.87 -6.80 -4.77
CA VAL A 141 -15.96 -6.13 -3.84
C VAL A 141 -16.70 -5.45 -2.68
N MET A 142 -17.77 -4.69 -2.97
CA MET A 142 -18.58 -4.04 -1.93
C MET A 142 -19.23 -5.05 -1.00
N THR A 143 -19.68 -6.20 -1.52
CA THR A 143 -20.21 -7.28 -0.71
C THR A 143 -19.16 -7.86 0.22
N ALA A 144 -17.93 -8.06 -0.27
CA ALA A 144 -16.82 -8.53 0.54
C ALA A 144 -16.45 -7.53 1.64
N LEU A 145 -16.42 -6.23 1.33
CA LEU A 145 -16.18 -5.15 2.32
C LEU A 145 -17.24 -5.15 3.41
N ILE A 146 -18.53 -5.08 3.04
CA ILE A 146 -19.63 -5.06 4.00
C ILE A 146 -19.63 -6.33 4.86
N THR A 147 -19.41 -7.49 4.25
CA THR A 147 -19.29 -8.77 4.98
C THR A 147 -18.14 -8.72 5.97
N SER A 148 -16.98 -8.19 5.58
CA SER A 148 -15.82 -8.05 6.45
C SER A 148 -16.09 -7.14 7.66
N PHE A 149 -16.79 -6.02 7.44
CA PHE A 149 -17.20 -5.12 8.54
C PHE A 149 -18.18 -5.80 9.49
N ILE A 150 -19.23 -6.45 8.96
CA ILE A 150 -20.23 -7.16 9.78
C ILE A 150 -19.53 -8.25 10.61
N MET A 151 -18.67 -9.06 9.98
CA MET A 151 -17.96 -10.15 10.67
C MET A 151 -16.96 -9.62 11.70
N GLY A 152 -16.13 -8.63 11.34
CA GLY A 152 -15.13 -8.06 12.22
C GLY A 152 -15.75 -7.41 13.45
N ILE A 153 -16.77 -6.55 13.28
CA ILE A 153 -17.51 -5.93 14.38
C ILE A 153 -18.28 -7.00 15.19
N GLY A 154 -18.94 -7.94 14.51
CA GLY A 154 -19.66 -9.03 15.15
C GLY A 154 -18.76 -9.86 16.08
N ILE A 155 -17.57 -10.27 15.60
CA ILE A 155 -16.57 -11.00 16.40
C ILE A 155 -16.14 -10.18 17.62
N ALA A 156 -15.85 -8.89 17.43
CA ALA A 156 -15.43 -8.01 18.50
C ALA A 156 -16.51 -7.86 19.60
N VAL A 157 -17.76 -7.58 19.19
CA VAL A 157 -18.88 -7.33 20.11
C VAL A 157 -19.32 -8.61 20.84
N THR A 158 -19.42 -9.74 20.13
CA THR A 158 -19.85 -11.03 20.70
C THR A 158 -18.73 -11.77 21.40
N LYS A 159 -17.48 -11.31 21.28
CA LYS A 159 -16.29 -11.99 21.80
C LYS A 159 -16.18 -13.44 21.30
N ALA A 160 -16.55 -13.69 20.06
CA ALA A 160 -16.61 -15.01 19.42
C ALA A 160 -15.20 -15.56 19.13
N GLY A 161 -14.54 -16.14 20.14
CA GLY A 161 -13.14 -16.60 20.06
C GLY A 161 -12.88 -17.63 18.97
N THR A 162 -13.75 -18.63 18.79
CA THR A 162 -13.62 -19.64 17.74
C THR A 162 -13.69 -19.00 16.35
N LEU A 163 -14.65 -18.10 16.12
CA LEU A 163 -14.80 -17.42 14.84
C LEU A 163 -13.60 -16.52 14.57
N LYS A 164 -13.10 -15.81 15.58
CA LYS A 164 -11.87 -15.03 15.50
C LYS A 164 -10.68 -15.90 15.03
N SER A 165 -10.50 -17.09 15.61
CA SER A 165 -9.44 -18.01 15.21
C SER A 165 -9.58 -18.47 13.75
N ILE A 166 -10.80 -18.79 13.30
CA ILE A 166 -11.07 -19.15 11.90
C ILE A 166 -10.66 -18.03 10.95
N PHE A 167 -11.03 -16.78 11.23
CA PHE A 167 -10.64 -15.66 10.37
C PHE A 167 -9.13 -15.40 10.37
N HIS A 168 -8.42 -15.61 11.49
CA HIS A 168 -6.96 -15.55 11.51
C HIS A 168 -6.28 -16.67 10.74
N GLU A 169 -6.83 -17.89 10.77
CA GLU A 169 -6.32 -18.98 9.93
C GLU A 169 -6.58 -18.70 8.45
N PHE A 170 -7.75 -18.18 8.11
CA PHE A 170 -8.06 -17.75 6.75
C PHE A 170 -7.12 -16.64 6.30
N GLN A 171 -6.84 -15.65 7.15
CA GLN A 171 -5.86 -14.59 6.87
C GLN A 171 -4.49 -15.19 6.48
N LYS A 172 -4.00 -16.18 7.23
CA LYS A 172 -2.72 -16.85 6.92
C LYS A 172 -2.73 -17.54 5.55
N ILE A 173 -3.87 -18.15 5.17
CA ILE A 173 -4.04 -18.76 3.84
C ILE A 173 -3.95 -17.69 2.77
N ILE A 174 -4.63 -16.54 2.95
CA ILE A 174 -4.59 -15.43 2.00
C ILE A 174 -3.21 -14.77 1.95
N GLU A 175 -2.53 -14.59 3.08
CA GLU A 175 -1.13 -14.14 3.11
C GLU A 175 -0.21 -15.07 2.32
N GLY A 176 -0.40 -16.37 2.46
CA GLY A 176 0.30 -17.40 1.70
C GLY A 176 0.01 -17.31 0.19
N LEU A 177 -1.24 -17.08 -0.20
CA LEU A 177 -1.65 -16.86 -1.59
C LEU A 177 -1.00 -15.60 -2.18
N VAL A 178 -1.07 -14.48 -1.46
CA VAL A 178 -0.49 -13.21 -1.91
C VAL A 178 1.03 -13.33 -2.05
N SER A 179 1.70 -13.80 -1.01
CA SER A 179 3.17 -13.87 -0.97
C SER A 179 3.75 -15.01 -1.81
N GLY A 180 3.06 -16.14 -1.89
CA GLY A 180 3.54 -17.36 -2.57
C GLY A 180 3.12 -17.48 -4.03
N VAL A 181 2.05 -16.79 -4.45
CA VAL A 181 1.52 -16.90 -5.82
C VAL A 181 1.45 -15.54 -6.49
N LEU A 182 0.66 -14.59 -5.96
CA LEU A 182 0.43 -13.32 -6.66
C LEU A 182 1.73 -12.51 -6.81
N ILE A 183 2.45 -12.26 -5.72
CA ILE A 183 3.70 -11.47 -5.76
C ILE A 183 4.78 -12.11 -6.66
N PRO A 184 5.04 -13.41 -6.63
CA PRO A 184 6.00 -14.05 -7.55
C PRO A 184 5.62 -13.96 -9.03
N LEU A 185 4.34 -13.90 -9.37
CA LEU A 185 3.86 -13.81 -10.75
C LEU A 185 3.82 -12.36 -11.28
N LEU A 186 3.81 -11.35 -10.40
CA LEU A 186 3.77 -9.94 -10.80
C LEU A 186 4.88 -9.52 -11.79
N PRO A 187 6.15 -9.93 -11.66
CA PRO A 187 7.17 -9.55 -12.63
C PRO A 187 6.84 -10.00 -14.06
N PHE A 188 6.24 -11.18 -14.23
CA PHE A 188 5.82 -11.68 -15.55
C PHE A 188 4.64 -10.89 -16.11
N HIS A 189 3.70 -10.52 -15.25
CA HIS A 189 2.56 -9.69 -15.61
C HIS A 189 3.00 -8.28 -16.04
N ILE A 190 3.86 -7.64 -15.26
CA ILE A 190 4.46 -6.34 -15.57
C ILE A 190 5.27 -6.39 -16.87
N TYR A 191 6.09 -7.44 -17.06
CA TYR A 191 6.79 -7.65 -18.31
C TYR A 191 5.85 -7.65 -19.52
N GLY A 192 4.77 -8.42 -19.46
CA GLY A 192 3.79 -8.53 -20.56
C GLY A 192 3.11 -7.20 -20.89
N ILE A 193 2.75 -6.41 -19.86
CA ILE A 193 2.16 -5.08 -20.05
C ILE A 193 3.14 -4.14 -20.74
N PHE A 194 4.36 -4.00 -20.20
CA PHE A 194 5.34 -3.10 -20.77
C PHE A 194 5.82 -3.52 -22.17
N ALA A 195 5.85 -4.83 -22.45
CA ALA A 195 6.10 -5.33 -23.80
C ALA A 195 5.00 -4.91 -24.78
N ASN A 196 3.74 -5.05 -24.39
CA ASN A 196 2.61 -4.68 -25.22
C ASN A 196 2.52 -3.14 -25.41
N MET A 197 2.66 -2.36 -24.35
CA MET A 197 2.71 -0.88 -24.41
C MET A 197 3.87 -0.38 -25.31
N THR A 198 5.01 -1.06 -25.27
CA THR A 198 6.15 -0.72 -26.14
C THR A 198 5.87 -1.07 -27.58
N TYR A 199 5.25 -2.21 -27.84
CA TYR A 199 4.81 -2.59 -29.17
C TYR A 199 3.79 -1.58 -29.73
N ALA A 200 2.85 -1.12 -28.92
CA ALA A 200 1.91 -0.05 -29.25
C ALA A 200 2.59 1.33 -29.42
N GLY A 201 3.75 1.56 -28.82
CA GLY A 201 4.51 2.81 -28.94
C GLY A 201 4.26 3.85 -27.86
N THR A 202 3.54 3.52 -26.79
CA THR A 202 3.12 4.45 -25.70
C THR A 202 4.08 4.50 -24.51
N VAL A 203 5.04 3.57 -24.41
CA VAL A 203 5.87 3.37 -23.21
C VAL A 203 6.71 4.58 -22.81
N ALA A 204 7.26 5.34 -23.77
CA ALA A 204 8.18 6.46 -23.45
C ALA A 204 7.45 7.60 -22.74
N GLU A 205 6.23 7.91 -23.14
CA GLU A 205 5.40 8.93 -22.52
C GLU A 205 5.03 8.54 -21.09
N ILE A 206 4.59 7.29 -20.91
CA ILE A 206 4.23 6.72 -19.61
C ILE A 206 5.41 6.76 -18.62
N MET A 207 6.60 6.34 -19.04
CA MET A 207 7.80 6.34 -18.19
C MET A 207 8.23 7.74 -17.78
N SER A 208 8.11 8.74 -18.68
CA SER A 208 8.41 10.13 -18.36
C SER A 208 7.47 10.70 -17.29
N VAL A 209 6.18 10.37 -17.38
CA VAL A 209 5.17 10.75 -16.40
C VAL A 209 5.45 10.10 -15.05
N PHE A 210 5.72 8.79 -15.03
CA PHE A 210 5.97 8.04 -13.80
C PHE A 210 7.16 8.56 -13.01
N ALA A 211 8.26 8.94 -13.69
CA ALA A 211 9.41 9.51 -13.00
C ALA A 211 9.07 10.82 -12.26
N LYS A 212 8.21 11.67 -12.84
CA LYS A 212 7.78 12.92 -12.22
C LYS A 212 6.82 12.66 -11.04
N VAL A 213 5.85 11.78 -11.22
CA VAL A 213 4.92 11.35 -10.15
C VAL A 213 5.70 10.75 -8.99
N PHE A 214 6.66 9.86 -9.28
CA PHE A 214 7.54 9.25 -8.27
C PHE A 214 8.29 10.31 -7.46
N ALA A 215 8.89 11.30 -8.11
CA ALA A 215 9.63 12.36 -7.41
C ALA A 215 8.71 13.15 -6.46
N ILE A 216 7.49 13.48 -6.87
CA ILE A 216 6.52 14.19 -6.03
C ILE A 216 6.11 13.34 -4.84
N ILE A 217 5.85 12.04 -5.02
CA ILE A 217 5.51 11.12 -3.93
C ILE A 217 6.63 11.06 -2.90
N ILE A 218 7.89 10.97 -3.31
CA ILE A 218 9.03 10.99 -2.39
C ILE A 218 9.08 12.30 -1.59
N ILE A 219 8.85 13.43 -2.25
CA ILE A 219 8.78 14.74 -1.56
C ILE A 219 7.65 14.73 -0.53
N LEU A 220 6.46 14.24 -0.90
CA LEU A 220 5.32 14.13 0.01
C LEU A 220 5.61 13.21 1.22
N HIS A 221 6.32 12.09 1.01
CA HIS A 221 6.77 11.24 2.11
C HIS A 221 7.68 12.00 3.09
N LEU A 222 8.60 12.80 2.60
CA LEU A 222 9.47 13.61 3.45
C LEU A 222 8.68 14.71 4.17
N VAL A 223 7.74 15.36 3.50
CA VAL A 223 6.87 16.40 4.08
C VAL A 223 6.01 15.83 5.20
N ILE A 224 5.37 14.67 5.00
CA ILE A 224 4.53 14.08 6.05
C ILE A 224 5.36 13.61 7.24
N ILE A 225 6.55 13.05 7.04
CA ILE A 225 7.46 12.70 8.13
C ILE A 225 7.80 13.95 8.95
N VAL A 226 8.21 15.04 8.30
CA VAL A 226 8.52 16.29 9.00
C VAL A 226 7.29 16.80 9.76
N PHE A 227 6.11 16.80 9.14
CA PHE A 227 4.87 17.20 9.79
C PHE A 227 4.58 16.37 11.06
N GLN A 228 4.61 15.03 10.95
CA GLN A 228 4.38 14.13 12.08
C GLN A 228 5.35 14.38 13.23
N TYR A 229 6.64 14.59 12.93
CA TYR A 229 7.64 14.87 13.95
C TYR A 229 7.58 16.30 14.51
N VAL A 230 7.14 17.28 13.73
CA VAL A 230 6.86 18.63 14.25
C VAL A 230 5.72 18.57 15.27
N VAL A 231 4.63 17.86 14.94
CA VAL A 231 3.52 17.65 15.87
C VAL A 231 3.98 16.91 17.13
N ALA A 232 4.67 15.76 16.97
CA ALA A 232 5.19 14.98 18.11
C ALA A 232 6.19 15.76 18.95
N GLY A 233 7.07 16.53 18.31
CA GLY A 233 8.07 17.38 18.97
C GLY A 233 7.46 18.53 19.75
N SER A 234 6.42 19.17 19.20
CA SER A 234 5.70 20.25 19.86
C SER A 234 4.99 19.76 21.15
N VAL A 235 4.33 18.60 21.06
CA VAL A 235 3.63 17.99 22.21
C VAL A 235 4.62 17.45 23.25
N SER A 236 5.71 16.78 22.84
CA SER A 236 6.71 16.20 23.74
C SER A 236 7.79 17.18 24.21
N LYS A 237 7.78 18.43 23.71
CA LYS A 237 8.80 19.46 23.93
C LYS A 237 10.21 19.01 23.56
N LYS A 238 10.35 18.25 22.46
CA LYS A 238 11.61 17.73 21.93
C LYS A 238 11.88 18.28 20.54
N ASN A 239 13.16 18.33 20.16
CA ASN A 239 13.55 18.80 18.82
C ASN A 239 13.15 17.77 17.75
N PRO A 240 12.24 18.13 16.80
CA PRO A 240 11.74 17.21 15.78
C PRO A 240 12.85 16.69 14.86
N PHE A 241 13.78 17.54 14.44
CA PHE A 241 14.86 17.15 13.53
C PHE A 241 15.85 16.18 14.18
N LYS A 242 16.10 16.31 15.51
CA LYS A 242 16.90 15.35 16.24
C LYS A 242 16.19 14.01 16.32
N MET A 243 14.88 14.02 16.53
CA MET A 243 14.07 12.79 16.55
C MET A 243 14.07 12.10 15.18
N ILE A 244 13.86 12.82 14.08
CA ILE A 244 13.96 12.28 12.71
C ILE A 244 15.34 11.67 12.46
N LYS A 245 16.42 12.36 12.85
CA LYS A 245 17.79 11.85 12.69
C LYS A 245 17.99 10.51 13.39
N ASN A 246 17.42 10.32 14.57
CA ASN A 246 17.49 9.06 15.31
C ASN A 246 16.72 7.93 14.62
N MET A 247 15.73 8.23 13.74
CA MET A 247 14.97 7.24 12.99
C MET A 247 15.61 6.84 11.66
N VAL A 248 16.67 7.49 11.22
CA VAL A 248 17.35 7.17 9.94
C VAL A 248 17.71 5.68 9.81
N PRO A 249 18.20 4.97 10.86
CA PRO A 249 18.47 3.53 10.74
C PRO A 249 17.19 2.72 10.43
N ALA A 250 16.05 3.06 11.05
CA ALA A 250 14.78 2.40 10.77
C ALA A 250 14.30 2.69 9.33
N TYR A 251 14.41 3.93 8.87
CA TYR A 251 14.10 4.35 7.51
C TYR A 251 14.89 3.53 6.46
N ILE A 252 16.21 3.42 6.63
CA ILE A 252 17.08 2.68 5.71
C ILE A 252 16.78 1.17 5.75
N THR A 253 16.53 0.60 6.94
CA THR A 253 16.16 -0.80 7.10
C THR A 253 14.85 -1.10 6.38
N ALA A 254 13.86 -0.22 6.50
CA ALA A 254 12.56 -0.37 5.83
C ALA A 254 12.68 -0.32 4.30
N ILE A 255 13.54 0.55 3.75
CA ILE A 255 13.83 0.54 2.29
C ILE A 255 14.34 -0.84 1.86
N GLY A 256 15.22 -1.44 2.66
CA GLY A 256 15.82 -2.73 2.31
C GLY A 256 14.88 -3.92 2.48
N THR A 257 14.04 -3.91 3.51
CA THR A 257 13.14 -5.02 3.85
C THR A 257 11.79 -4.97 3.15
N GLN A 258 11.32 -3.76 2.80
CA GLN A 258 9.96 -3.51 2.30
C GLN A 258 8.86 -4.07 3.23
N SER A 259 9.16 -4.18 4.51
CA SER A 259 8.27 -4.75 5.51
C SER A 259 8.37 -3.99 6.83
N SER A 260 7.26 -3.36 7.22
CA SER A 260 7.15 -2.69 8.52
C SER A 260 7.37 -3.67 9.66
N ALA A 261 6.80 -4.89 9.56
CA ALA A 261 6.94 -5.93 10.57
C ALA A 261 8.40 -6.38 10.76
N ALA A 262 9.15 -6.60 9.67
CA ALA A 262 10.57 -6.97 9.73
C ALA A 262 11.43 -5.84 10.30
N THR A 263 10.96 -4.59 10.26
CA THR A 263 11.70 -3.41 10.73
C THR A 263 11.41 -3.10 12.21
N ILE A 264 10.40 -3.72 12.84
CA ILE A 264 10.00 -3.47 14.24
C ILE A 264 11.19 -3.38 15.22
N PRO A 265 12.15 -4.32 15.25
CA PRO A 265 13.23 -4.26 16.21
C PRO A 265 14.08 -2.98 16.13
N VAL A 266 14.38 -2.53 14.90
CA VAL A 266 15.16 -1.32 14.64
C VAL A 266 14.32 -0.07 14.94
N THR A 267 13.04 -0.08 14.59
CA THR A 267 12.11 1.02 14.88
C THR A 267 11.95 1.23 16.39
N LEU A 268 11.86 0.14 17.15
CA LEU A 268 11.81 0.17 18.62
C LEU A 268 13.07 0.84 19.21
N GLU A 269 14.25 0.38 18.79
CA GLU A 269 15.51 0.94 19.27
C GLU A 269 15.60 2.44 18.97
N CYS A 270 15.31 2.85 17.74
CA CYS A 270 15.31 4.25 17.32
C CYS A 270 14.30 5.10 18.12
N THR A 271 13.11 4.56 18.38
CA THR A 271 12.05 5.24 19.13
C THR A 271 12.42 5.40 20.61
N LYS A 272 13.00 4.37 21.23
CA LYS A 272 13.53 4.44 22.62
C LYS A 272 14.66 5.45 22.71
N LYS A 273 15.52 5.56 21.70
CA LYS A 273 16.57 6.58 21.61
C LYS A 273 16.02 8.01 21.54
N ASN A 274 14.80 8.19 21.04
CA ASN A 274 14.07 9.45 21.11
C ASN A 274 13.51 9.73 22.53
N GLY A 275 13.68 8.80 23.47
CA GLY A 275 13.24 8.90 24.86
C GLY A 275 11.76 8.59 25.04
N CYS A 276 11.23 7.66 24.23
CA CYS A 276 9.97 6.99 24.48
C CYS A 276 10.16 5.94 25.60
N ARG A 277 9.21 5.86 26.54
CA ARG A 277 9.22 4.81 27.57
C ARG A 277 9.11 3.44 26.94
N ASP A 278 9.84 2.44 27.45
CA ASP A 278 9.84 1.08 26.90
C ASP A 278 8.43 0.50 26.77
N LYS A 279 7.62 0.57 27.84
CA LYS A 279 6.23 0.09 27.86
C LYS A 279 5.36 0.66 26.71
N ILE A 280 5.57 1.94 26.38
CA ILE A 280 4.82 2.60 25.30
C ILE A 280 5.39 2.23 23.94
N ALA A 281 6.71 2.24 23.76
CA ALA A 281 7.34 1.85 22.52
C ALA A 281 7.02 0.40 22.15
N ASP A 282 7.15 -0.54 23.11
CA ASP A 282 6.91 -1.97 22.93
C ASP A 282 5.44 -2.29 22.59
N PHE A 283 4.50 -1.39 22.93
CA PHE A 283 3.09 -1.51 22.56
C PHE A 283 2.79 -0.80 21.22
N VAL A 284 3.20 0.46 21.09
CA VAL A 284 2.79 1.31 19.95
C VAL A 284 3.48 0.90 18.64
N ILE A 285 4.78 0.59 18.68
CA ILE A 285 5.53 0.30 17.45
C ILE A 285 5.03 -0.98 16.76
N PRO A 286 4.87 -2.14 17.44
CA PRO A 286 4.31 -3.32 16.78
C PRO A 286 2.87 -3.12 16.28
N LEU A 287 2.07 -2.37 17.02
CA LEU A 287 0.70 -2.04 16.62
C LEU A 287 0.69 -1.14 15.36
N CYS A 288 1.43 -0.03 15.38
CA CYS A 288 1.47 0.92 14.26
C CYS A 288 2.08 0.30 13.00
N ALA A 289 3.02 -0.64 13.12
CA ALA A 289 3.58 -1.38 11.99
C ALA A 289 2.52 -2.11 11.14
N THR A 290 1.32 -2.32 11.71
CA THR A 290 0.18 -2.96 11.02
C THR A 290 -0.95 -2.00 10.70
N ILE A 291 -1.15 -0.91 11.46
CA ILE A 291 -2.33 -0.04 11.32
C ILE A 291 -2.01 1.37 10.81
N HIS A 292 -0.75 1.79 10.76
CA HIS A 292 -0.35 3.13 10.35
C HIS A 292 0.45 3.10 9.05
N LEU A 293 -0.21 3.34 7.93
CA LEU A 293 0.38 3.29 6.60
C LEU A 293 0.26 4.64 5.86
N SER A 294 0.72 5.73 6.50
CA SER A 294 0.64 7.08 5.94
C SER A 294 1.41 7.25 4.63
N GLY A 295 2.60 6.65 4.49
CA GLY A 295 3.37 6.66 3.25
C GLY A 295 2.70 5.87 2.14
N SER A 296 2.20 4.65 2.45
CA SER A 296 1.43 3.85 1.48
C SER A 296 0.17 4.56 1.01
N THR A 297 -0.51 5.29 1.90
CA THR A 297 -1.71 6.07 1.55
C THR A 297 -1.36 7.24 0.62
N ILE A 298 -0.25 7.95 0.85
CA ILE A 298 0.25 8.97 -0.10
C ILE A 298 0.49 8.32 -1.47
N THR A 299 1.27 7.24 -1.51
CA THR A 299 1.59 6.56 -2.77
C THR A 299 0.35 6.13 -3.52
N LEU A 300 -0.61 5.46 -2.83
CA LEU A 300 -1.85 4.99 -3.45
C LEU A 300 -2.73 6.14 -3.95
N THR A 301 -2.87 7.20 -3.16
CA THR A 301 -3.67 8.38 -3.53
C THR A 301 -3.05 9.10 -4.74
N SER A 302 -1.74 9.36 -4.71
CA SER A 302 -1.03 10.03 -5.79
C SER A 302 -1.05 9.23 -7.09
N CYS A 303 -0.81 7.91 -7.00
CA CYS A 303 -0.88 7.03 -8.16
C CYS A 303 -2.31 6.97 -8.74
N ALA A 304 -3.34 6.90 -7.88
CA ALA A 304 -4.73 6.90 -8.33
C ALA A 304 -5.07 8.20 -9.07
N ILE A 305 -4.70 9.36 -8.53
CA ILE A 305 -4.89 10.67 -9.18
C ILE A 305 -4.17 10.71 -10.53
N ALA A 306 -2.92 10.24 -10.60
CA ALA A 306 -2.15 10.20 -11.84
C ALA A 306 -2.83 9.32 -12.89
N VAL A 307 -3.26 8.10 -12.52
CA VAL A 307 -3.95 7.17 -13.41
C VAL A 307 -5.28 7.75 -13.88
N MET A 308 -6.08 8.36 -13.01
CA MET A 308 -7.33 9.03 -13.38
C MET A 308 -7.10 10.15 -14.39
N MET A 309 -6.14 11.04 -14.14
CA MET A 309 -5.82 12.16 -15.03
C MET A 309 -5.31 11.70 -16.39
N LEU A 310 -4.46 10.68 -16.43
CA LEU A 310 -3.95 10.09 -17.67
C LEU A 310 -5.08 9.48 -18.52
N ASN A 311 -6.12 8.96 -17.86
CA ASN A 311 -7.32 8.44 -18.52
C ASN A 311 -8.37 9.52 -18.85
N GLY A 312 -8.08 10.80 -18.62
CA GLY A 312 -9.00 11.89 -18.89
C GLY A 312 -10.15 12.03 -17.90
N TRP A 313 -10.01 11.46 -16.69
CA TRP A 313 -11.02 11.54 -15.65
C TRP A 313 -10.79 12.75 -14.76
N ASN A 314 -11.88 13.46 -14.45
CA ASN A 314 -11.84 14.56 -13.52
C ASN A 314 -11.60 14.05 -12.09
N VAL A 315 -10.64 14.67 -11.41
CA VAL A 315 -10.32 14.35 -10.02
C VAL A 315 -10.94 15.43 -9.12
N SER A 316 -11.94 15.07 -8.33
CA SER A 316 -12.62 15.98 -7.40
C SER A 316 -12.40 15.59 -5.95
N PHE A 317 -12.40 16.59 -5.05
CA PHE A 317 -12.32 16.32 -3.61
C PHE A 317 -13.48 15.46 -3.11
N GLY A 318 -14.70 15.72 -3.63
CA GLY A 318 -15.88 14.95 -3.27
C GLY A 318 -15.80 13.46 -3.58
N GLN A 319 -15.01 13.06 -4.57
CA GLN A 319 -14.76 11.66 -4.92
C GLN A 319 -13.54 11.09 -4.16
N MET A 320 -12.46 11.88 -4.08
CA MET A 320 -11.22 11.40 -3.49
C MET A 320 -11.25 11.34 -1.96
N PHE A 321 -11.96 12.24 -1.29
CA PHE A 321 -11.97 12.23 0.16
C PHE A 321 -12.69 11.00 0.77
N PRO A 322 -13.87 10.57 0.29
CA PRO A 322 -14.45 9.27 0.70
C PRO A 322 -13.53 8.08 0.39
N PHE A 323 -12.84 8.08 -0.76
CA PHE A 323 -11.84 7.06 -1.09
C PHE A 323 -10.69 7.07 -0.08
N ILE A 324 -10.13 8.23 0.28
CA ILE A 324 -9.06 8.36 1.28
C ILE A 324 -9.52 7.87 2.65
N MET A 325 -10.76 8.17 3.04
CA MET A 325 -11.33 7.67 4.31
C MET A 325 -11.41 6.13 4.31
N MET A 326 -11.92 5.54 3.24
CA MET A 326 -12.02 4.08 3.12
C MET A 326 -10.63 3.45 2.98
N LEU A 327 -9.71 4.09 2.25
CA LEU A 327 -8.32 3.67 2.15
C LEU A 327 -7.66 3.61 3.53
N GLY A 328 -7.87 4.62 4.38
CA GLY A 328 -7.37 4.62 5.76
C GLY A 328 -7.86 3.43 6.57
N ILE A 329 -9.13 3.04 6.42
CA ILE A 329 -9.69 1.85 7.08
C ILE A 329 -9.07 0.57 6.49
N THR A 330 -8.96 0.49 5.18
CA THR A 330 -8.39 -0.67 4.48
C THR A 330 -6.93 -0.87 4.86
N MET A 331 -6.18 0.21 5.05
CA MET A 331 -4.77 0.17 5.47
C MET A 331 -4.56 -0.41 6.87
N VAL A 332 -5.54 -0.26 7.78
CA VAL A 332 -5.51 -0.93 9.10
C VAL A 332 -5.46 -2.46 8.97
N ALA A 333 -5.99 -2.97 7.88
CA ALA A 333 -6.07 -4.41 7.61
C ALA A 333 -5.06 -4.89 6.55
N ALA A 334 -4.22 -4.00 6.03
CA ALA A 334 -3.26 -4.37 5.00
C ALA A 334 -2.14 -5.25 5.56
N PRO A 335 -1.75 -6.33 4.87
CA PRO A 335 -0.67 -7.19 5.33
C PRO A 335 0.68 -6.46 5.26
N GLY A 336 1.51 -6.64 6.28
CA GLY A 336 2.85 -6.04 6.38
C GLY A 336 3.91 -6.70 5.49
N VAL A 337 3.53 -7.12 4.29
CA VAL A 337 4.41 -7.75 3.28
C VAL A 337 4.58 -6.81 2.07
N PRO A 338 5.66 -6.95 1.29
CA PRO A 338 5.85 -6.14 0.08
C PRO A 338 4.64 -6.21 -0.86
N GLY A 339 4.14 -5.06 -1.31
CA GLY A 339 2.95 -4.96 -2.15
C GLY A 339 1.61 -5.17 -1.43
N GLY A 340 1.61 -5.50 -0.13
CA GLY A 340 0.39 -5.83 0.60
C GLY A 340 -0.65 -4.70 0.62
N ALA A 341 -0.21 -3.46 0.76
CA ALA A 341 -1.13 -2.33 0.81
C ALA A 341 -1.86 -2.09 -0.52
N VAL A 342 -1.20 -2.21 -1.68
CA VAL A 342 -1.90 -2.08 -2.96
C VAL A 342 -2.86 -3.24 -3.19
N MET A 343 -2.48 -4.46 -2.81
CA MET A 343 -3.38 -5.62 -2.91
C MET A 343 -4.65 -5.43 -2.08
N ALA A 344 -4.52 -4.91 -0.86
CA ALA A 344 -5.67 -4.58 -0.03
C ALA A 344 -6.53 -3.45 -0.63
N ALA A 345 -5.92 -2.50 -1.35
CA ALA A 345 -6.62 -1.34 -1.92
C ALA A 345 -7.32 -1.63 -3.25
N LEU A 346 -7.00 -2.73 -3.97
CA LEU A 346 -7.54 -3.00 -5.31
C LEU A 346 -9.07 -2.92 -5.34
N GLY A 347 -9.72 -3.52 -4.36
CA GLY A 347 -11.17 -3.53 -4.31
C GLY A 347 -11.81 -2.16 -4.14
N ILE A 348 -11.20 -1.24 -3.40
CA ILE A 348 -11.73 0.13 -3.26
C ILE A 348 -11.38 1.01 -4.45
N LEU A 349 -10.26 0.77 -5.13
CA LEU A 349 -9.92 1.40 -6.41
C LEU A 349 -10.97 1.05 -7.47
N GLU A 350 -11.33 -0.22 -7.58
CA GLU A 350 -12.39 -0.69 -8.49
C GLU A 350 -13.77 -0.14 -8.10
N SER A 351 -14.21 -0.37 -6.87
CA SER A 351 -15.60 -0.08 -6.46
C SER A 351 -15.91 1.39 -6.25
N MET A 352 -14.94 2.21 -5.78
CA MET A 352 -15.16 3.62 -5.46
C MET A 352 -14.67 4.57 -6.55
N LEU A 353 -13.58 4.20 -7.24
CA LEU A 353 -13.02 5.04 -8.31
C LEU A 353 -13.35 4.50 -9.72
N GLY A 354 -13.87 3.28 -9.84
CA GLY A 354 -14.26 2.69 -11.14
C GLY A 354 -13.08 2.19 -11.97
N PHE A 355 -11.95 1.84 -11.33
CA PHE A 355 -10.78 1.36 -12.04
C PHE A 355 -11.05 0.00 -12.70
N ASN A 356 -10.69 -0.12 -13.97
CA ASN A 356 -10.69 -1.39 -14.70
C ASN A 356 -9.37 -2.17 -14.48
N ASP A 357 -9.29 -3.39 -14.98
CA ASP A 357 -8.15 -4.30 -14.80
C ASP A 357 -6.81 -3.68 -15.25
N ASN A 358 -6.80 -2.91 -16.34
CA ASN A 358 -5.60 -2.25 -16.84
C ASN A 358 -5.14 -1.14 -15.90
N MET A 359 -6.08 -0.34 -15.39
CA MET A 359 -5.79 0.70 -14.39
C MET A 359 -5.32 0.09 -13.08
N LEU A 360 -5.95 -1.00 -12.60
CA LEU A 360 -5.51 -1.73 -11.41
C LEU A 360 -4.10 -2.30 -11.57
N THR A 361 -3.81 -2.85 -12.74
CA THR A 361 -2.47 -3.35 -13.05
C THR A 361 -1.42 -2.25 -13.04
N LEU A 362 -1.74 -1.10 -13.63
CA LEU A 362 -0.87 0.07 -13.60
C LEU A 362 -0.64 0.57 -12.18
N MET A 363 -1.70 0.59 -11.36
CA MET A 363 -1.59 0.92 -9.92
C MET A 363 -0.65 -0.02 -9.18
N ILE A 364 -0.75 -1.33 -9.43
CA ILE A 364 0.14 -2.33 -8.82
C ILE A 364 1.60 -2.03 -9.20
N ALA A 365 1.87 -1.81 -10.49
CA ALA A 365 3.22 -1.53 -10.96
C ALA A 365 3.81 -0.26 -10.35
N LEU A 366 3.03 0.83 -10.35
CA LEU A 366 3.43 2.12 -9.78
C LEU A 366 3.68 2.03 -8.28
N TYR A 367 2.76 1.39 -7.56
CA TYR A 367 2.86 1.26 -6.12
C TYR A 367 4.10 0.44 -5.72
N ILE A 368 4.28 -0.76 -6.31
CA ILE A 368 5.38 -1.66 -5.93
C ILE A 368 6.75 -1.04 -6.23
N ALA A 369 6.86 -0.24 -7.29
CA ALA A 369 8.09 0.49 -7.59
C ALA A 369 8.50 1.46 -6.46
N GLN A 370 7.55 1.90 -5.63
CA GLN A 370 7.73 2.90 -4.58
C GLN A 370 7.49 2.35 -3.16
N ASP A 371 7.06 1.10 -3.04
CA ASP A 371 6.67 0.48 -1.76
C ASP A 371 7.76 0.56 -0.69
N SER A 372 9.03 0.41 -1.07
CA SER A 372 10.16 0.56 -0.16
C SER A 372 10.22 1.95 0.52
N PHE A 373 9.90 3.02 -0.21
CA PHE A 373 9.88 4.38 0.32
C PHE A 373 8.62 4.65 1.14
N GLY A 374 7.48 4.12 0.69
CA GLY A 374 6.22 4.15 1.45
C GLY A 374 6.37 3.46 2.80
N THR A 375 6.96 2.26 2.81
CA THR A 375 7.26 1.51 4.03
C THR A 375 8.22 2.26 4.96
N ALA A 376 9.26 2.88 4.41
CA ALA A 376 10.19 3.70 5.20
C ALA A 376 9.50 4.93 5.82
N CYS A 377 8.57 5.55 5.10
CA CYS A 377 7.72 6.62 5.63
C CYS A 377 6.82 6.11 6.76
N ASN A 378 6.17 4.96 6.59
CA ASN A 378 5.28 4.35 7.59
C ASN A 378 6.03 4.13 8.92
N VAL A 379 7.13 3.34 8.91
CA VAL A 379 7.86 3.01 10.14
C VAL A 379 8.49 4.22 10.82
N THR A 380 8.86 5.23 10.05
CA THR A 380 9.37 6.48 10.61
C THR A 380 8.25 7.24 11.31
N GLY A 381 7.07 7.31 10.71
CA GLY A 381 5.87 7.90 11.31
C GLY A 381 5.39 7.17 12.56
N ASP A 382 5.56 5.84 12.64
CA ASP A 382 5.24 5.06 13.84
C ASP A 382 5.99 5.57 15.07
N GLY A 383 7.25 5.95 14.90
CA GLY A 383 8.05 6.58 15.96
C GLY A 383 7.47 7.91 16.43
N ALA A 384 6.90 8.71 15.53
CA ALA A 384 6.23 9.97 15.91
C ALA A 384 4.95 9.70 16.71
N ILE A 385 4.13 8.72 16.30
CA ILE A 385 2.93 8.31 17.05
C ILE A 385 3.30 7.79 18.43
N ALA A 386 4.35 6.96 18.54
CA ALA A 386 4.83 6.47 19.84
C ALA A 386 5.26 7.63 20.76
N MET A 387 5.91 8.68 20.23
CA MET A 387 6.26 9.87 21.01
C MET A 387 5.04 10.67 21.46
N LEU A 388 4.00 10.78 20.62
CA LEU A 388 2.71 11.38 21.01
C LEU A 388 2.06 10.59 22.15
N MET A 389 1.94 9.28 21.99
CA MET A 389 1.35 8.38 22.98
C MET A 389 2.15 8.41 24.30
N ASN A 390 3.46 8.47 24.23
CA ASN A 390 4.32 8.59 25.41
C ASN A 390 4.03 9.85 26.24
N THR A 391 3.58 10.92 25.61
CA THR A 391 3.21 12.15 26.28
C THR A 391 1.77 12.12 26.81
N ILE A 392 0.84 11.62 25.99
CA ILE A 392 -0.60 11.55 26.32
C ILE A 392 -0.85 10.61 27.52
N THR A 393 -0.14 9.48 27.57
CA THR A 393 -0.33 8.46 28.63
C THR A 393 0.51 8.73 29.89
N LYS A 394 1.25 9.84 29.95
CA LYS A 394 2.10 10.15 31.10
C LYS A 394 1.31 10.45 32.36
N ASP A 395 0.08 10.91 32.23
CA ASP A 395 -0.76 11.25 33.36
C ASP A 395 -1.53 10.03 33.92
N ASP A 396 -1.78 9.00 33.09
CA ASP A 396 -2.44 7.76 33.54
C ASP A 396 -1.58 6.94 34.53
N ASP A 397 -0.24 7.06 34.50
CA ASP A 397 0.66 6.39 35.47
C ASP A 397 0.69 7.09 36.85
N LYS A 398 0.12 8.29 36.98
CA LYS A 398 0.03 9.02 38.24
C LYS A 398 -1.26 8.72 39.02
N GLU A 399 -2.25 8.14 38.36
CA GLU A 399 -3.56 7.83 38.95
C GLU A 399 -3.70 6.37 39.43
N ALA A 400 -2.72 5.49 39.22
CA ALA A 400 -2.72 4.16 39.81
C ALA A 400 -2.42 4.31 41.32
N PRO A 401 -3.39 4.06 42.24
CA PRO A 401 -3.10 4.04 43.67
C PRO A 401 -2.04 2.97 43.91
N ALA A 402 -1.04 3.26 44.71
CA ALA A 402 -0.18 2.24 45.29
C ALA A 402 -1.09 1.25 46.03
N GLU A 403 -1.38 0.09 45.43
CA GLU A 403 -2.00 -1.01 46.15
C GLU A 403 -1.07 -1.30 47.34
N ALA A 404 -1.64 -1.02 48.50
CA ALA A 404 -1.03 -1.27 49.77
C ALA A 404 -0.68 -2.76 49.89
N THR A 405 0.58 -3.07 49.88
CA THR A 405 1.08 -4.35 50.40
C THR A 405 0.71 -4.43 51.87
N ALA A 406 -0.34 -5.21 52.17
CA ALA A 406 -0.62 -5.74 53.48
C ALA A 406 -0.51 -7.26 53.46
#